data_718d9de6cfe43fb32f3d3a685532f660
#
_entry.id   718d9de6cfe43fb32f3d3a685532f660
#
_cell.length_a   1.000
_cell.length_b   1.000
_cell.length_c   1.000
_cell.angle_alpha   90.00
_cell.angle_beta   90.00
_cell.angle_gamma   90.00
#
_symmetry.space_group_name_H-M   'P 1'
#
loop_
_entity.id
_entity.type
_entity.pdbx_description
1 polymer ?
#
loop_
_entity_poly.entity_id
_entity_poly.type
_entity_poly.pdbx_seq_one_letter_code
_entity_poly.pdbx_strand_id
1 'polypeptide(L)'
;MNPNDYYRLKSAEITEADVRLVAACMSDHVGEENAVRLEALVARCGLGERQVRDILETLVKAYRWPIGAHAGKAGRWIIANDKERWHVANELLSRENELRARRRIIEQAHLPAKLELDKQVPQMGLFGS
;
A
#
# COMPACT_ATOMS: atom_id res chain seq x y z
N MET A 1 14.04 2.25 -25.63
CA MET A 1 14.35 1.78 -24.25
C MET A 1 13.17 1.02 -23.72
N ASN A 2 13.38 -0.16 -23.19
CA ASN A 2 12.26 -0.90 -22.64
C ASN A 2 11.94 -0.40 -21.21
N PRO A 3 10.74 -0.70 -20.68
CA PRO A 3 10.34 -0.19 -19.38
C PRO A 3 11.26 -0.60 -18.23
N ASN A 4 11.81 -1.81 -18.28
CA ASN A 4 12.72 -2.26 -17.23
C ASN A 4 13.97 -1.39 -17.17
N ASP A 5 14.52 -1.06 -18.34
CA ASP A 5 15.70 -0.20 -18.41
C ASP A 5 15.40 1.21 -17.94
N TYR A 6 14.21 1.72 -18.27
CA TYR A 6 13.79 3.03 -17.81
C TYR A 6 13.81 3.11 -16.28
N TYR A 7 13.19 2.13 -15.62
CA TYR A 7 13.12 2.14 -14.15
C TYR A 7 14.48 1.83 -13.52
N ARG A 8 15.31 1.04 -14.21
CA ARG A 8 16.67 0.77 -13.72
C ARG A 8 17.48 2.07 -13.71
N LEU A 9 17.36 2.88 -14.74
CA LEU A 9 18.04 4.17 -14.80
C LEU A 9 17.49 5.12 -13.75
N LYS A 10 16.16 5.15 -13.59
CA LYS A 10 15.55 5.98 -12.57
C LYS A 10 16.00 5.59 -11.16
N SER A 11 16.12 4.30 -10.91
CA SER A 11 16.57 3.83 -9.59
C SER A 11 17.98 4.32 -9.29
N ALA A 12 18.84 4.37 -10.30
CA ALA A 12 20.21 4.81 -10.11
C ALA A 12 20.32 6.27 -9.69
N GLU A 13 19.28 7.07 -9.93
CA GLU A 13 19.26 8.49 -9.53
C GLU A 13 18.88 8.69 -8.07
N ILE A 14 18.40 7.64 -7.40
CA ILE A 14 17.96 7.75 -6.02
C ILE A 14 19.18 7.77 -5.10
N THR A 15 19.24 8.76 -4.22
CA THR A 15 20.43 8.96 -3.37
C THR A 15 20.43 8.07 -2.15
N GLU A 16 19.27 7.75 -1.57
CA GLU A 16 19.22 6.91 -0.39
C GLU A 16 19.48 5.45 -0.78
N ALA A 17 20.49 4.85 -0.18
CA ALA A 17 20.97 3.53 -0.59
C ALA A 17 19.89 2.43 -0.50
N ASP A 18 19.13 2.41 0.60
CA ASP A 18 18.11 1.39 0.78
C ASP A 18 16.96 1.55 -0.20
N VAL A 19 16.56 2.79 -0.44
CA VAL A 19 15.49 3.09 -1.41
C VAL A 19 15.96 2.72 -2.81
N ARG A 20 17.19 3.08 -3.16
CA ARG A 20 17.76 2.73 -4.45
C ARG A 20 17.81 1.22 -4.66
N LEU A 21 18.17 0.47 -3.62
CA LEU A 21 18.25 -0.98 -3.70
C LEU A 21 16.90 -1.60 -4.01
N VAL A 22 15.85 -1.21 -3.28
CA VAL A 22 14.51 -1.74 -3.51
C VAL A 22 14.00 -1.31 -4.88
N ALA A 23 14.25 -0.07 -5.27
CA ALA A 23 13.86 0.44 -6.59
C ALA A 23 14.51 -0.38 -7.71
N ALA A 24 15.80 -0.67 -7.57
CA ALA A 24 16.51 -1.48 -8.57
C ALA A 24 15.93 -2.89 -8.67
N CYS A 25 15.59 -3.48 -7.53
CA CYS A 25 14.95 -4.80 -7.54
C CYS A 25 13.58 -4.75 -8.20
N MET A 26 12.80 -3.70 -7.95
CA MET A 26 11.48 -3.56 -8.56
C MET A 26 11.54 -3.34 -10.06
N SER A 27 12.64 -2.82 -10.59
CA SER A 27 12.74 -2.52 -12.02
C SER A 27 12.61 -3.76 -12.91
N ASP A 28 12.76 -4.96 -12.35
CA ASP A 28 12.59 -6.19 -13.10
C ASP A 28 11.13 -6.65 -13.16
N HIS A 29 10.25 -5.96 -12.46
CA HIS A 29 8.87 -6.39 -12.27
C HIS A 29 7.89 -5.35 -12.84
N VAL A 30 8.02 -5.11 -14.15
CA VAL A 30 7.12 -4.22 -14.87
C VAL A 30 6.03 -5.06 -15.50
N GLY A 31 4.77 -4.70 -15.27
CA GLY A 31 3.63 -5.46 -15.73
C GLY A 31 3.14 -6.44 -14.68
N GLU A 32 1.81 -6.59 -14.60
CA GLU A 32 1.17 -7.44 -13.59
C GLU A 32 1.64 -8.89 -13.69
N GLU A 33 1.88 -9.38 -14.90
CA GLU A 33 2.35 -10.75 -15.13
C GLU A 33 3.75 -11.00 -14.55
N ASN A 34 4.49 -9.95 -14.26
CA ASN A 34 5.82 -10.03 -13.69
C ASN A 34 5.85 -9.64 -12.21
N ALA A 35 4.69 -9.66 -11.56
CA ALA A 35 4.60 -9.27 -10.16
C ALA A 35 5.52 -10.11 -9.28
N VAL A 36 6.11 -9.46 -8.28
CA VAL A 36 6.98 -10.13 -7.32
C VAL A 36 6.26 -10.18 -5.97
N ARG A 37 6.38 -11.33 -5.30
CA ARG A 37 5.82 -11.46 -3.97
C ARG A 37 6.68 -10.68 -2.98
N LEU A 38 6.03 -10.12 -1.97
CA LEU A 38 6.74 -9.31 -0.98
C LEU A 38 7.87 -10.09 -0.32
N GLU A 39 7.63 -11.36 0.04
CA GLU A 39 8.68 -12.18 0.66
C GLU A 39 9.89 -12.34 -0.24
N ALA A 40 9.67 -12.50 -1.53
CA ALA A 40 10.77 -12.67 -2.49
C ALA A 40 11.56 -11.37 -2.60
N LEU A 41 10.87 -10.24 -2.60
CA LEU A 41 11.52 -8.93 -2.66
C LEU A 41 12.35 -8.68 -1.40
N VAL A 42 11.80 -9.01 -0.23
CA VAL A 42 12.50 -8.88 1.05
C VAL A 42 13.76 -9.73 1.04
N ALA A 43 13.66 -10.99 0.60
CA ALA A 43 14.82 -11.88 0.55
C ALA A 43 15.89 -11.35 -0.41
N ARG A 44 15.47 -10.80 -1.54
CA ARG A 44 16.41 -10.29 -2.53
C ARG A 44 17.13 -9.03 -2.06
N CYS A 45 16.41 -8.14 -1.37
CA CYS A 45 17.00 -6.89 -0.89
C CYS A 45 17.82 -7.06 0.38
N GLY A 46 17.53 -8.09 1.16
CA GLY A 46 18.23 -8.29 2.43
C GLY A 46 17.83 -7.28 3.51
N LEU A 47 16.70 -6.62 3.34
CA LEU A 47 16.19 -5.66 4.32
C LEU A 47 15.02 -6.29 5.07
N GLY A 48 14.62 -5.68 6.20
CA GLY A 48 13.47 -6.16 6.93
C GLY A 48 12.16 -5.94 6.16
N GLU A 49 11.16 -6.76 6.43
CA GLU A 49 9.89 -6.69 5.72
C GLU A 49 9.23 -5.31 5.88
N ARG A 50 9.20 -4.79 7.09
CA ARG A 50 8.60 -3.48 7.35
C ARG A 50 9.32 -2.38 6.59
N GLN A 51 10.64 -2.47 6.56
CA GLN A 51 11.45 -1.50 5.85
C GLN A 51 11.17 -1.52 4.36
N VAL A 52 11.05 -2.72 3.78
CA VAL A 52 10.72 -2.85 2.36
C VAL A 52 9.33 -2.27 2.08
N ARG A 53 8.34 -2.55 2.93
CA ARG A 53 7.00 -1.98 2.77
C ARG A 53 7.02 -0.45 2.81
N ASP A 54 7.76 0.11 3.76
CA ASP A 54 7.87 1.56 3.89
C ASP A 54 8.55 2.18 2.68
N ILE A 55 9.58 1.51 2.16
CA ILE A 55 10.27 1.99 0.96
C ILE A 55 9.37 1.93 -0.27
N LEU A 56 8.58 0.86 -0.42
CA LEU A 56 7.64 0.78 -1.54
C LEU A 56 6.63 1.94 -1.48
N GLU A 57 6.18 2.28 -0.29
CA GLU A 57 5.30 3.42 -0.11
C GLU A 57 5.99 4.73 -0.46
N THR A 58 7.25 4.87 -0.08
CA THR A 58 8.06 6.04 -0.43
C THR A 58 8.22 6.16 -1.95
N LEU A 59 8.46 5.05 -2.63
CA LEU A 59 8.56 5.06 -4.09
C LEU A 59 7.28 5.58 -4.74
N VAL A 60 6.13 5.19 -4.21
CA VAL A 60 4.85 5.66 -4.74
C VAL A 60 4.63 7.14 -4.41
N LYS A 61 4.81 7.52 -3.15
CA LYS A 61 4.42 8.86 -2.68
C LYS A 61 5.43 9.95 -3.01
N ALA A 62 6.70 9.65 -2.84
CA ALA A 62 7.75 10.65 -3.05
C ALA A 62 8.30 10.63 -4.47
N TYR A 63 8.50 9.45 -5.02
CA TYR A 63 9.09 9.31 -6.35
C TYR A 63 8.05 9.09 -7.45
N ARG A 64 6.79 8.92 -7.07
CA ARG A 64 5.67 8.79 -8.01
C ARG A 64 5.76 7.58 -8.91
N TRP A 65 6.38 6.52 -8.44
CA TRP A 65 6.42 5.27 -9.17
C TRP A 65 5.04 4.60 -9.12
N PRO A 66 4.52 4.14 -10.26
CA PRO A 66 3.19 3.53 -10.29
C PRO A 66 3.26 2.06 -9.89
N ILE A 67 3.36 1.80 -8.59
CA ILE A 67 3.44 0.44 -8.09
C ILE A 67 2.03 -0.05 -7.74
N GLY A 68 1.65 -1.18 -8.31
CA GLY A 68 0.35 -1.77 -8.11
C GLY A 68 0.40 -3.00 -7.22
N ALA A 69 -0.75 -3.31 -6.63
CA ALA A 69 -0.97 -4.50 -5.85
C ALA A 69 -2.45 -4.83 -5.91
N HIS A 70 -2.78 -6.12 -5.83
CA HIS A 70 -4.18 -6.53 -5.71
C HIS A 70 -4.53 -6.70 -4.24
N ALA A 71 -5.75 -6.33 -3.90
CA ALA A 71 -6.26 -6.52 -2.54
C ALA A 71 -6.18 -8.01 -2.18
N GLY A 72 -5.66 -8.31 -1.00
CA GLY A 72 -5.57 -9.68 -0.52
C GLY A 72 -4.48 -10.53 -1.14
N LYS A 73 -3.64 -9.96 -2.00
CA LYS A 73 -2.54 -10.69 -2.63
C LYS A 73 -1.22 -10.04 -2.27
N ALA A 74 -0.17 -10.86 -2.24
CA ALA A 74 1.14 -10.40 -1.80
C ALA A 74 2.00 -9.80 -2.91
N GLY A 75 1.57 -9.86 -4.15
CA GLY A 75 2.36 -9.42 -5.29
C GLY A 75 2.39 -7.92 -5.49
N ARG A 76 3.51 -7.44 -5.98
CA ARG A 76 3.71 -6.03 -6.34
C ARG A 76 4.32 -5.97 -7.73
N TRP A 77 3.97 -4.95 -8.50
CA TRP A 77 4.55 -4.74 -9.83
C TRP A 77 4.52 -3.26 -10.18
N ILE A 78 5.36 -2.88 -11.14
CA ILE A 78 5.29 -1.53 -11.70
C ILE A 78 4.27 -1.55 -12.82
N ILE A 79 3.28 -0.67 -12.75
CA ILE A 79 2.19 -0.62 -13.73
C ILE A 79 2.75 -0.32 -15.12
N ALA A 80 2.41 -1.15 -16.10
CA ALA A 80 2.99 -1.07 -17.44
C ALA A 80 2.13 -0.34 -18.46
N ASN A 81 0.81 -0.27 -18.25
CA ASN A 81 -0.10 0.30 -19.25
C ASN A 81 -1.36 0.85 -18.60
N ASP A 82 -2.19 1.51 -19.40
CA ASP A 82 -3.41 2.14 -18.91
C ASP A 82 -4.43 1.13 -18.38
N LYS A 83 -4.49 -0.05 -18.97
CA LYS A 83 -5.41 -1.07 -18.50
C LYS A 83 -5.10 -1.44 -17.05
N GLU A 84 -3.85 -1.68 -16.76
CA GLU A 84 -3.41 -1.99 -15.39
C GLU A 84 -3.63 -0.79 -14.47
N ARG A 85 -3.33 0.42 -14.97
CA ARG A 85 -3.49 1.64 -14.20
C ARG A 85 -4.92 1.79 -13.71
N TRP A 86 -5.88 1.66 -14.61
CA TRP A 86 -7.29 1.87 -14.25
C TRP A 86 -7.82 0.74 -13.41
N HIS A 87 -7.32 -0.48 -13.62
CA HIS A 87 -7.72 -1.59 -12.79
C HIS A 87 -7.30 -1.37 -11.33
N VAL A 88 -6.05 -0.98 -11.11
CA VAL A 88 -5.55 -0.70 -9.76
C VAL A 88 -6.26 0.52 -9.15
N ALA A 89 -6.44 1.58 -9.93
CA ALA A 89 -7.11 2.79 -9.44
C ALA A 89 -8.55 2.49 -9.03
N ASN A 90 -9.26 1.67 -9.83
CA ASN A 90 -10.64 1.33 -9.52
C ASN A 90 -10.77 0.45 -8.28
N GLU A 91 -9.82 -0.44 -8.04
CA GLU A 91 -9.81 -1.22 -6.81
C GLU A 91 -9.60 -0.33 -5.59
N LEU A 92 -8.71 0.65 -5.72
CA LEU A 92 -8.49 1.61 -4.63
C LEU A 92 -9.73 2.46 -4.37
N LEU A 93 -10.41 2.88 -5.44
CA LEU A 93 -11.64 3.64 -5.30
C LEU A 93 -12.74 2.83 -4.62
N SER A 94 -12.87 1.55 -4.99
CA SER A 94 -13.85 0.66 -4.34
C SER A 94 -13.58 0.55 -2.85
N ARG A 95 -12.32 0.37 -2.46
CA ARG A 95 -11.98 0.28 -1.04
C ARG A 95 -12.23 1.60 -0.32
N GLU A 96 -11.94 2.71 -0.98
CA GLU A 96 -12.21 4.02 -0.42
C GLU A 96 -13.69 4.19 -0.15
N ASN A 97 -14.54 3.80 -1.12
CA ASN A 97 -15.98 3.90 -0.98
C ASN A 97 -16.52 2.99 0.13
N GLU A 98 -15.98 1.78 0.25
CA GLU A 98 -16.36 0.86 1.32
C GLU A 98 -15.99 1.43 2.69
N LEU A 99 -14.79 1.97 2.82
CA LEU A 99 -14.35 2.57 4.07
C LEU A 99 -15.20 3.79 4.43
N ARG A 100 -15.57 4.59 3.43
CA ARG A 100 -16.44 5.74 3.65
C ARG A 100 -17.81 5.31 4.13
N ALA A 101 -18.38 4.29 3.52
CA ALA A 101 -19.69 3.76 3.93
C ALA A 101 -19.62 3.22 5.35
N ARG A 102 -18.58 2.47 5.66
CA ARG A 102 -18.39 1.91 7.00
C ARG A 102 -18.24 3.01 8.04
N ARG A 103 -17.49 4.05 7.72
CA ARG A 103 -17.31 5.19 8.61
C ARG A 103 -18.65 5.84 8.92
N ARG A 104 -19.49 6.04 7.90
CA ARG A 104 -20.81 6.67 8.11
C ARG A 104 -21.70 5.83 9.01
N ILE A 105 -21.67 4.51 8.83
CA ILE A 105 -22.45 3.62 9.68
C ILE A 105 -22.00 3.76 11.13
N ILE A 106 -20.69 3.77 11.36
CA ILE A 106 -20.14 3.89 12.70
C ILE A 106 -20.47 5.25 13.33
N GLU A 107 -20.35 6.33 12.55
CA GLU A 107 -20.65 7.67 13.03
C GLU A 107 -22.11 7.83 13.43
N GLN A 108 -23.01 7.14 12.76
CA GLN A 108 -24.44 7.28 12.97
C GLN A 108 -25.03 6.19 13.85
N ALA A 109 -24.18 5.27 14.34
CA ALA A 109 -24.67 4.17 15.14
C ALA A 109 -25.25 4.63 16.46
N HIS A 110 -26.36 4.01 16.83
CA HIS A 110 -26.96 4.28 18.13
C HIS A 110 -26.19 3.53 19.21
N LEU A 111 -25.84 4.21 20.29
CA LEU A 111 -25.04 3.61 21.35
C LEU A 111 -25.83 3.60 22.66
N PRO A 112 -26.76 2.67 22.81
CA PRO A 112 -27.58 2.66 24.03
C PRO A 112 -26.78 2.46 25.31
N ALA A 113 -25.72 1.69 25.23
CA ALA A 113 -24.86 1.46 26.38
C ALA A 113 -24.20 2.74 26.88
N LYS A 114 -24.00 3.70 25.99
CA LYS A 114 -23.39 4.96 26.38
C LYS A 114 -24.26 5.71 27.38
N LEU A 115 -25.56 5.66 27.18
CA LEU A 115 -26.47 6.36 28.08
C LEU A 115 -26.38 5.76 29.49
N GLU A 116 -26.26 4.47 29.60
CA GLU A 116 -26.15 3.85 30.90
C GLU A 116 -24.81 4.09 31.53
N LEU A 117 -23.77 4.09 30.74
CA LEU A 117 -22.46 4.40 31.28
C LEU A 117 -22.38 5.83 31.78
N ASP A 118 -22.99 6.77 31.07
CA ASP A 118 -23.02 8.14 31.50
C ASP A 118 -23.71 8.29 32.82
N LYS A 119 -24.68 7.44 33.08
CA LYS A 119 -25.40 7.51 34.33
C LYS A 119 -24.66 6.86 35.49
N GLN A 120 -23.90 5.82 35.17
CA GLN A 120 -23.21 5.07 36.19
C GLN A 120 -21.86 5.62 36.47
N VAL A 121 -20.97 5.43 35.62
CA VAL A 121 -19.69 5.78 35.80
C VAL A 121 -19.01 5.76 34.71
N PRO A 122 -18.23 6.34 34.63
CA PRO A 122 -17.55 6.51 33.57
C PRO A 122 -16.72 5.50 33.26
N GLN A 123 -16.52 4.84 32.91
CA GLN A 123 -15.74 4.02 32.61
C GLN A 123 -15.21 3.77 31.68
N MET A 124 -14.77 3.63 31.20
CA MET A 124 -14.24 3.45 30.51
C MET A 124 -13.89 2.62 29.93
N GLY A 125 -13.36 2.38 29.59
CA GLY A 125 -12.86 1.43 29.17
C GLY A 125 -13.54 0.85 28.14
N LEU A 126 -14.32 0.93 27.97
CA LEU A 126 -15.03 0.38 27.17
C LEU A 126 -14.68 0.49 25.91
N PHE A 127 -14.14 1.13 25.57
CA PHE A 127 -13.85 1.25 24.38
C PHE A 127 -12.80 1.62 24.25
N GLY A 128 -12.35 1.71 24.64
CA GLY A 128 -11.46 1.98 24.73
C GLY A 128 -10.97 2.03 24.08
N SER A 129 -10.93 2.03 23.93
CA SER A 129 -10.61 1.95 23.56
C SER A 129 -10.66 1.77 23.07
#